data_c8f17f83e8a3b8a6017b4ed2ab3878b6
#
_entry.id   c8f17f83e8a3b8a6017b4ed2ab3878b6
#
_cell.length_a   1.000
_cell.length_b   1.000
_cell.length_c   1.000
_cell.angle_alpha   90.00
_cell.angle_beta   90.00
_cell.angle_gamma   90.00
#
_symmetry.space_group_name_H-M   'P 1'
#
loop_
_entity.id
_entity.type
_entity.pdbx_description
1 polymer ?
#
loop_
_entity_poly.entity_id
_entity_poly.type
_entity_poly.pdbx_seq_one_letter_code
_entity_poly.pdbx_strand_id
1 'polypeptide(L)'
;TDLHNTVSLENALMSIIGKGDTEELNAWVRSAPPIRGGTVAFDTLRQLRNMFIVSVTLASRAAIRGGLDPEEALLLSDRYIQRCELTNGSEQISNLQFHMIADYTQRVGKVRVNGSRSKLVSDVAASVRRHICDPMSVETVAKEMYISRTHLSAEFHRQAGITLSDYIQKEKTEEAKRLLRYTDKSLSAISSYLGFSSQSHFTRAFKKFAGITPGEYRQKHEGR
;
A
#
# COMPACT_ATOMS: atom_id res chain seq x y z
N THR A 1 -47.46 -3.83 3.99
CA THR A 1 -46.30 -4.63 4.32
C THR A 1 -45.08 -3.86 3.85
N ASP A 2 -44.40 -3.18 4.77
CA ASP A 2 -43.18 -2.46 4.47
C ASP A 2 -42.10 -3.47 4.10
N LEU A 3 -41.67 -3.46 2.85
CA LEU A 3 -40.62 -4.34 2.34
C LEU A 3 -39.28 -4.02 3.02
N HIS A 4 -38.51 -5.07 3.32
CA HIS A 4 -37.14 -4.93 3.80
C HIS A 4 -36.31 -4.14 2.78
N ASN A 5 -35.55 -3.14 3.25
CA ASN A 5 -34.59 -2.41 2.43
C ASN A 5 -33.14 -2.76 2.82
N THR A 6 -32.96 -3.73 3.72
CA THR A 6 -31.68 -4.11 4.31
C THR A 6 -30.65 -4.51 3.26
N VAL A 7 -31.00 -5.37 2.30
CA VAL A 7 -30.05 -5.93 1.33
C VAL A 7 -29.39 -4.84 0.47
N SER A 8 -30.14 -3.86 0.00
CA SER A 8 -29.58 -2.77 -0.82
C SER A 8 -28.67 -1.86 0.00
N LEU A 9 -29.06 -1.55 1.24
CA LEU A 9 -28.25 -0.73 2.15
C LEU A 9 -27.00 -1.47 2.63
N GLU A 10 -27.10 -2.75 2.95
CA GLU A 10 -25.98 -3.61 3.28
C GLU A 10 -24.98 -3.69 2.14
N ASN A 11 -25.42 -3.91 0.91
CA ASN A 11 -24.56 -3.97 -0.26
C ASN A 11 -23.84 -2.64 -0.52
N ALA A 12 -24.52 -1.51 -0.38
CA ALA A 12 -23.92 -0.19 -0.50
C ALA A 12 -22.82 0.01 0.58
N LEU A 13 -23.14 -0.28 1.83
CA LEU A 13 -22.22 -0.16 2.94
C LEU A 13 -21.01 -1.08 2.80
N MET A 14 -21.22 -2.34 2.43
CA MET A 14 -20.12 -3.29 2.18
C MET A 14 -19.22 -2.86 1.02
N SER A 15 -19.79 -2.25 -0.03
CA SER A 15 -19.00 -1.66 -1.12
C SER A 15 -18.11 -0.53 -0.61
N ILE A 16 -18.64 0.39 0.19
CA ILE A 16 -17.90 1.52 0.78
C ILE A 16 -16.76 1.02 1.67
N ILE A 17 -17.05 0.08 2.58
CA ILE A 17 -16.02 -0.54 3.44
C ILE A 17 -14.93 -1.20 2.59
N GLY A 18 -15.32 -1.99 1.59
CA GLY A 18 -14.39 -2.69 0.71
C GLY A 18 -13.52 -1.76 -0.15
N LYS A 19 -13.99 -0.53 -0.45
CA LYS A 19 -13.19 0.51 -1.10
C LYS A 19 -12.25 1.23 -0.13
N GLY A 20 -12.57 1.26 1.16
CA GLY A 20 -11.85 2.04 2.16
C GLY A 20 -12.07 3.56 2.03
N ASP A 21 -13.20 3.98 1.44
CA ASP A 21 -13.51 5.37 1.16
C ASP A 21 -14.28 6.00 2.33
N THR A 22 -13.57 6.74 3.16
CA THR A 22 -14.14 7.43 4.33
C THR A 22 -14.99 8.64 3.95
N GLU A 23 -14.74 9.27 2.81
CA GLU A 23 -15.55 10.40 2.33
C GLU A 23 -16.90 9.90 1.81
N GLU A 24 -16.90 8.82 1.02
CA GLU A 24 -18.11 8.14 0.56
C GLU A 24 -18.94 7.64 1.76
N LEU A 25 -18.29 7.09 2.81
CA LEU A 25 -18.96 6.69 4.05
C LEU A 25 -19.67 7.87 4.73
N ASN A 26 -18.98 8.98 4.90
CA ASN A 26 -19.55 10.17 5.53
C ASN A 26 -20.71 10.77 4.72
N ALA A 27 -20.63 10.75 3.39
CA ALA A 27 -21.72 11.18 2.52
C ALA A 27 -22.92 10.24 2.64
N TRP A 28 -22.68 8.92 2.64
CA TRP A 28 -23.72 7.91 2.76
C TRP A 28 -24.47 8.03 4.11
N VAL A 29 -23.76 8.18 5.23
CA VAL A 29 -24.38 8.33 6.57
C VAL A 29 -25.31 9.52 6.64
N ARG A 30 -25.00 10.62 5.94
CA ARG A 30 -25.88 11.81 5.91
C ARG A 30 -27.14 11.64 5.08
N SER A 31 -27.15 10.73 4.13
CA SER A 31 -28.21 10.58 3.14
C SER A 31 -28.94 9.23 3.20
N ALA A 32 -28.42 8.27 3.96
CA ALA A 32 -29.00 6.93 4.03
C ALA A 32 -30.40 6.96 4.66
N PRO A 33 -31.37 6.28 4.05
CA PRO A 33 -32.68 6.12 4.66
C PRO A 33 -32.59 5.21 5.90
N PRO A 34 -33.57 5.28 6.82
CA PRO A 34 -33.60 4.39 7.98
C PRO A 34 -33.67 2.93 7.53
N ILE A 35 -32.90 2.08 8.21
CA ILE A 35 -32.85 0.64 7.93
C ILE A 35 -34.14 0.01 8.44
N ARG A 36 -34.83 -0.72 7.54
CA ARG A 36 -36.03 -1.47 7.85
C ARG A 36 -35.69 -2.96 7.86
N GLY A 37 -35.23 -3.43 9.01
CA GLY A 37 -34.91 -4.85 9.25
C GLY A 37 -36.08 -5.62 9.86
N GLY A 38 -36.00 -6.96 9.84
CA GLY A 38 -36.95 -7.82 10.51
C GLY A 38 -36.77 -7.81 12.04
N THR A 39 -37.78 -8.32 12.74
CA THR A 39 -37.72 -8.52 14.19
C THR A 39 -37.08 -9.89 14.47
N VAL A 40 -35.87 -9.90 15.02
CA VAL A 40 -35.13 -11.12 15.38
C VAL A 40 -35.10 -11.38 16.89
N ALA A 41 -35.58 -10.41 17.69
CA ALA A 41 -35.81 -10.54 19.12
C ALA A 41 -36.94 -9.62 19.60
N PHE A 42 -37.66 -10.02 20.64
CA PHE A 42 -38.76 -9.23 21.22
C PHE A 42 -38.25 -8.16 22.20
N ASP A 43 -37.11 -8.37 22.81
CA ASP A 43 -36.43 -7.39 23.66
C ASP A 43 -35.64 -6.43 22.78
N THR A 44 -35.82 -5.12 23.00
CA THR A 44 -35.19 -4.08 22.14
C THR A 44 -33.67 -4.10 22.20
N LEU A 45 -33.10 -4.30 23.39
CA LEU A 45 -31.65 -4.32 23.55
C LEU A 45 -31.04 -5.57 22.87
N ARG A 46 -31.69 -6.70 23.06
CA ARG A 46 -31.31 -7.96 22.40
C ARG A 46 -31.44 -7.87 20.89
N GLN A 47 -32.49 -7.25 20.40
CA GLN A 47 -32.67 -6.96 18.94
C GLN A 47 -31.46 -6.17 18.41
N LEU A 48 -31.07 -5.08 19.07
CA LEU A 48 -29.94 -4.24 18.65
C LEU A 48 -28.62 -4.99 18.70
N ARG A 49 -28.37 -5.77 19.73
CA ARG A 49 -27.16 -6.60 19.83
C ARG A 49 -27.10 -7.66 18.74
N ASN A 50 -28.20 -8.34 18.45
CA ASN A 50 -28.24 -9.30 17.34
C ASN A 50 -27.94 -8.65 16.00
N MET A 51 -28.56 -7.50 15.71
CA MET A 51 -28.31 -6.73 14.49
C MET A 51 -26.87 -6.19 14.41
N PHE A 52 -26.29 -5.82 15.56
CA PHE A 52 -24.91 -5.41 15.63
C PHE A 52 -23.95 -6.55 15.25
N ILE A 53 -24.18 -7.78 15.75
CA ILE A 53 -23.36 -8.96 15.41
C ILE A 53 -23.42 -9.25 13.92
N VAL A 54 -24.63 -9.18 13.31
CA VAL A 54 -24.77 -9.32 11.85
C VAL A 54 -23.97 -8.25 11.11
N SER A 55 -24.09 -6.99 11.53
CA SER A 55 -23.37 -5.88 10.93
C SER A 55 -21.85 -6.01 11.02
N VAL A 56 -21.31 -6.42 12.17
CA VAL A 56 -19.88 -6.68 12.36
C VAL A 56 -19.40 -7.80 11.45
N THR A 57 -20.18 -8.87 11.33
CA THR A 57 -19.84 -10.01 10.46
C THR A 57 -19.75 -9.57 9.00
N LEU A 58 -20.72 -8.82 8.51
CA LEU A 58 -20.75 -8.31 7.14
C LEU A 58 -19.59 -7.32 6.89
N ALA A 59 -19.35 -6.40 7.84
CA ALA A 59 -18.29 -5.42 7.75
C ALA A 59 -16.90 -6.07 7.71
N SER A 60 -16.64 -7.07 8.59
CA SER A 60 -15.37 -7.80 8.58
C SER A 60 -15.12 -8.52 7.25
N ARG A 61 -16.14 -9.17 6.67
CA ARG A 61 -16.02 -9.83 5.36
C ARG A 61 -15.80 -8.83 4.22
N ALA A 62 -16.45 -7.67 4.27
CA ALA A 62 -16.21 -6.60 3.30
C ALA A 62 -14.78 -6.05 3.40
N ALA A 63 -14.26 -5.85 4.61
CA ALA A 63 -12.91 -5.40 4.86
C ALA A 63 -11.85 -6.40 4.35
N ILE A 64 -12.05 -7.70 4.59
CA ILE A 64 -11.17 -8.76 4.06
C ILE A 64 -11.16 -8.73 2.53
N ARG A 65 -12.32 -8.62 1.88
CA ARG A 65 -12.40 -8.46 0.41
C ARG A 65 -11.71 -7.17 -0.07
N GLY A 66 -11.68 -6.13 0.76
CA GLY A 66 -10.99 -4.88 0.52
C GLY A 66 -9.47 -4.94 0.66
N GLY A 67 -8.93 -6.07 1.16
CA GLY A 67 -7.49 -6.33 1.33
C GLY A 67 -7.00 -6.24 2.77
N LEU A 68 -7.88 -6.06 3.76
CA LEU A 68 -7.48 -6.15 5.17
C LEU A 68 -7.10 -7.60 5.51
N ASP A 69 -6.06 -7.79 6.31
CA ASP A 69 -5.64 -9.11 6.76
C ASP A 69 -6.78 -9.83 7.50
N PRO A 70 -7.07 -11.11 7.17
CA PRO A 70 -8.17 -11.83 7.77
C PRO A 70 -8.11 -11.95 9.28
N GLU A 71 -6.93 -12.19 9.84
CA GLU A 71 -6.75 -12.32 11.30
C GLU A 71 -7.00 -10.97 11.99
N GLU A 72 -6.45 -9.88 11.44
CA GLU A 72 -6.71 -8.53 11.93
C GLU A 72 -8.23 -8.21 11.90
N ALA A 73 -8.91 -8.54 10.81
CA ALA A 73 -10.33 -8.28 10.66
C ALA A 73 -11.18 -9.06 11.67
N LEU A 74 -10.84 -10.32 11.93
CA LEU A 74 -11.56 -11.18 12.89
C LEU A 74 -11.31 -10.75 14.34
N LEU A 75 -10.08 -10.46 14.72
CA LEU A 75 -9.75 -9.93 16.04
C LEU A 75 -10.47 -8.60 16.33
N LEU A 76 -10.61 -7.75 15.29
CA LEU A 76 -11.38 -6.52 15.42
C LEU A 76 -12.87 -6.79 15.62
N SER A 77 -13.42 -7.78 14.89
CA SER A 77 -14.81 -8.25 15.06
C SER A 77 -15.07 -8.68 16.50
N ASP A 78 -14.22 -9.53 17.06
CA ASP A 78 -14.36 -10.06 18.42
C ASP A 78 -14.38 -8.92 19.46
N ARG A 79 -13.47 -7.95 19.34
CA ARG A 79 -13.41 -6.79 20.23
C ARG A 79 -14.70 -5.96 20.19
N TYR A 80 -15.25 -5.72 19.00
CA TYR A 80 -16.49 -4.96 18.86
C TYR A 80 -17.71 -5.71 19.40
N ILE A 81 -17.80 -7.03 19.18
CA ILE A 81 -18.88 -7.87 19.73
C ILE A 81 -18.80 -7.87 21.25
N GLN A 82 -17.63 -8.12 21.85
CA GLN A 82 -17.44 -8.09 23.31
C GLN A 82 -17.81 -6.73 23.90
N ARG A 83 -17.45 -5.63 23.24
CA ARG A 83 -17.81 -4.29 23.67
C ARG A 83 -19.32 -4.05 23.59
N CYS A 84 -19.98 -4.55 22.55
CA CYS A 84 -21.43 -4.49 22.41
C CYS A 84 -22.16 -5.23 23.53
N GLU A 85 -21.67 -6.41 23.92
CA GLU A 85 -22.24 -7.19 25.06
C GLU A 85 -22.23 -6.41 26.37
N LEU A 86 -21.22 -5.59 26.60
CA LEU A 86 -21.09 -4.76 27.80
C LEU A 86 -21.88 -3.44 27.72
N THR A 87 -22.47 -3.13 26.56
CA THR A 87 -23.18 -1.86 26.33
C THR A 87 -24.68 -2.04 26.59
N ASN A 88 -25.26 -1.21 27.48
CA ASN A 88 -26.65 -1.34 27.92
C ASN A 88 -27.61 -0.27 27.36
N GLY A 89 -27.12 0.68 26.57
CA GLY A 89 -27.94 1.75 25.96
C GLY A 89 -28.08 1.58 24.46
N SER A 90 -29.30 1.77 23.94
CA SER A 90 -29.59 1.68 22.49
C SER A 90 -28.79 2.70 21.67
N GLU A 91 -28.71 3.94 22.15
CA GLU A 91 -27.91 4.99 21.50
C GLU A 91 -26.42 4.65 21.48
N GLN A 92 -25.92 4.09 22.60
CA GLN A 92 -24.52 3.67 22.71
C GLN A 92 -24.19 2.53 21.74
N ILE A 93 -25.09 1.57 21.51
CA ILE A 93 -24.93 0.50 20.52
C ILE A 93 -24.92 1.09 19.11
N SER A 94 -25.80 2.04 18.80
CA SER A 94 -25.84 2.71 17.50
C SER A 94 -24.56 3.48 17.22
N ASN A 95 -24.05 4.21 18.20
CA ASN A 95 -22.75 4.91 18.10
C ASN A 95 -21.59 3.92 17.93
N LEU A 96 -21.61 2.81 18.66
CA LEU A 96 -20.59 1.75 18.51
C LEU A 96 -20.61 1.13 17.12
N GLN A 97 -21.79 0.94 16.52
CA GLN A 97 -21.95 0.45 15.15
C GLN A 97 -21.34 1.40 14.13
N PHE A 98 -21.57 2.70 14.28
CA PHE A 98 -20.95 3.70 13.41
C PHE A 98 -19.41 3.69 13.53
N HIS A 99 -18.90 3.67 14.75
CA HIS A 99 -17.45 3.60 14.99
C HIS A 99 -16.83 2.34 14.42
N MET A 100 -17.47 1.19 14.54
CA MET A 100 -17.02 -0.07 13.97
C MET A 100 -16.91 0.02 12.43
N ILE A 101 -17.95 0.54 11.77
CA ILE A 101 -17.95 0.70 10.31
C ILE A 101 -16.84 1.66 9.86
N ALA A 102 -16.68 2.79 10.55
CA ALA A 102 -15.64 3.77 10.25
C ALA A 102 -14.22 3.20 10.43
N ASP A 103 -13.99 2.41 11.50
CA ASP A 103 -12.69 1.77 11.75
C ASP A 103 -12.33 0.75 10.65
N TYR A 104 -13.27 -0.12 10.26
CA TYR A 104 -13.03 -1.03 9.13
C TYR A 104 -12.73 -0.27 7.82
N THR A 105 -13.53 0.74 7.50
CA THR A 105 -13.34 1.56 6.30
C THR A 105 -11.97 2.23 6.28
N GLN A 106 -11.55 2.83 7.40
CA GLN A 106 -10.25 3.48 7.52
C GLN A 106 -9.09 2.49 7.37
N ARG A 107 -9.19 1.30 7.98
CA ARG A 107 -8.15 0.26 7.88
C ARG A 107 -7.98 -0.22 6.45
N VAL A 108 -9.08 -0.51 5.75
CA VAL A 108 -9.04 -0.88 4.33
C VAL A 108 -8.41 0.22 3.49
N GLY A 109 -8.77 1.49 3.73
CA GLY A 109 -8.17 2.64 3.06
C GLY A 109 -6.65 2.70 3.24
N LYS A 110 -6.17 2.50 4.47
CA LYS A 110 -4.72 2.44 4.78
C LYS A 110 -4.01 1.30 4.04
N VAL A 111 -4.59 0.10 4.03
CA VAL A 111 -4.01 -1.07 3.33
C VAL A 111 -3.93 -0.80 1.83
N ARG A 112 -4.99 -0.27 1.22
CA ARG A 112 -5.01 0.05 -0.21
C ARG A 112 -4.00 1.12 -0.60
N VAL A 113 -3.88 2.19 0.19
CA VAL A 113 -2.89 3.23 -0.01
C VAL A 113 -1.48 2.65 0.11
N ASN A 114 -1.20 1.84 1.13
CA ASN A 114 0.10 1.19 1.32
C ASN A 114 0.39 0.16 0.23
N GLY A 115 -0.59 -0.63 -0.20
CA GLY A 115 -0.46 -1.58 -1.30
C GLY A 115 -0.17 -0.90 -2.64
N SER A 116 -0.83 0.21 -2.93
CA SER A 116 -0.56 1.02 -4.12
C SER A 116 0.84 1.65 -4.07
N ARG A 117 1.29 2.11 -2.90
CA ARG A 117 2.65 2.62 -2.69
C ARG A 117 3.70 1.54 -2.93
N SER A 118 3.52 0.37 -2.31
CA SER A 118 4.42 -0.78 -2.50
C SER A 118 4.50 -1.21 -3.96
N LYS A 119 3.39 -1.15 -4.71
CA LYS A 119 3.34 -1.50 -6.12
C LYS A 119 4.17 -0.54 -6.98
N LEU A 120 4.03 0.78 -6.83
CA LEU A 120 4.82 1.74 -7.60
C LEU A 120 6.34 1.52 -7.41
N VAL A 121 6.78 1.41 -6.14
CA VAL A 121 8.20 1.18 -5.83
C VAL A 121 8.67 -0.17 -6.40
N SER A 122 7.85 -1.21 -6.30
CA SER A 122 8.16 -2.53 -6.85
C SER A 122 8.26 -2.51 -8.38
N ASP A 123 7.33 -1.85 -9.07
CA ASP A 123 7.33 -1.74 -10.53
C ASP A 123 8.53 -0.93 -11.02
N VAL A 124 8.86 0.19 -10.34
CA VAL A 124 10.08 0.97 -10.59
C VAL A 124 11.33 0.10 -10.41
N ALA A 125 11.42 -0.63 -9.31
CA ALA A 125 12.56 -1.51 -9.04
C ALA A 125 12.70 -2.62 -10.09
N ALA A 126 11.58 -3.17 -10.58
CA ALA A 126 11.58 -4.15 -11.66
C ALA A 126 12.05 -3.55 -12.98
N SER A 127 11.59 -2.33 -13.33
CA SER A 127 12.04 -1.59 -14.51
C SER A 127 13.55 -1.31 -14.46
N VAL A 128 14.03 -0.78 -13.32
CA VAL A 128 15.45 -0.47 -13.14
C VAL A 128 16.32 -1.73 -13.27
N ARG A 129 15.95 -2.85 -12.67
CA ARG A 129 16.69 -4.12 -12.82
C ARG A 129 16.72 -4.63 -14.24
N ARG A 130 15.61 -4.51 -14.98
CA ARG A 130 15.50 -4.96 -16.38
C ARG A 130 16.42 -4.19 -17.31
N HIS A 131 16.58 -2.90 -17.06
CA HIS A 131 17.33 -1.96 -17.89
C HIS A 131 18.63 -1.48 -17.25
N ILE A 132 19.19 -2.25 -16.29
CA ILE A 132 20.36 -1.83 -15.51
C ILE A 132 21.58 -1.51 -16.36
N CYS A 133 21.70 -2.16 -17.52
CA CYS A 133 22.80 -1.98 -18.48
C CYS A 133 22.54 -0.86 -19.50
N ASP A 134 21.33 -0.31 -19.53
CA ASP A 134 20.97 0.71 -20.52
C ASP A 134 21.23 2.13 -19.97
N PRO A 135 21.42 3.13 -20.87
CA PRO A 135 21.34 4.54 -20.49
C PRO A 135 19.95 4.83 -19.91
N MET A 136 19.85 4.92 -18.60
CA MET A 136 18.57 5.08 -17.90
C MET A 136 18.46 6.45 -17.25
N SER A 137 17.29 7.04 -17.40
CA SER A 137 16.91 8.31 -16.75
C SER A 137 15.53 8.19 -16.09
N VAL A 138 15.20 9.15 -15.25
CA VAL A 138 13.84 9.26 -14.67
C VAL A 138 12.77 9.38 -15.78
N GLU A 139 13.12 10.03 -16.89
CA GLU A 139 12.27 10.19 -18.07
C GLU A 139 11.92 8.86 -18.74
N THR A 140 12.93 7.98 -18.91
CA THR A 140 12.72 6.66 -19.53
C THR A 140 11.83 5.77 -18.66
N VAL A 141 12.03 5.77 -17.35
CA VAL A 141 11.19 5.03 -16.40
C VAL A 141 9.75 5.57 -16.39
N ALA A 142 9.58 6.89 -16.42
CA ALA A 142 8.26 7.52 -16.43
C ALA A 142 7.47 7.17 -17.71
N LYS A 143 8.14 7.14 -18.87
CA LYS A 143 7.53 6.70 -20.14
C LYS A 143 7.09 5.25 -20.10
N GLU A 144 7.92 4.35 -19.58
CA GLU A 144 7.58 2.93 -19.44
C GLU A 144 6.35 2.72 -18.55
N MET A 145 6.20 3.54 -17.51
CA MET A 145 5.09 3.45 -16.57
C MET A 145 3.85 4.24 -16.97
N TYR A 146 3.89 4.93 -18.12
CA TYR A 146 2.79 5.77 -18.61
C TYR A 146 2.35 6.88 -17.62
N ILE A 147 3.31 7.42 -16.87
CA ILE A 147 3.06 8.52 -15.92
C ILE A 147 4.04 9.68 -16.18
N SER A 148 3.65 10.89 -15.74
CA SER A 148 4.52 12.05 -15.91
C SER A 148 5.78 11.94 -15.04
N ARG A 149 6.91 12.44 -15.53
CA ARG A 149 8.18 12.50 -14.80
C ARG A 149 8.05 13.16 -13.43
N THR A 150 7.31 14.26 -13.38
CA THR A 150 7.10 15.02 -12.13
C THR A 150 6.35 14.19 -11.10
N HIS A 151 5.27 13.54 -11.53
CA HIS A 151 4.46 12.70 -10.65
C HIS A 151 5.26 11.49 -10.16
N LEU A 152 5.97 10.78 -11.06
CA LEU A 152 6.82 9.65 -10.70
C LEU A 152 7.89 10.05 -9.68
N SER A 153 8.61 11.16 -9.93
CA SER A 153 9.68 11.62 -9.03
C SER A 153 9.18 11.94 -7.64
N ALA A 154 8.07 12.70 -7.55
CA ALA A 154 7.48 13.08 -6.27
C ALA A 154 6.97 11.87 -5.49
N GLU A 155 6.22 10.98 -6.17
CA GLU A 155 5.60 9.83 -5.54
C GLU A 155 6.63 8.78 -5.13
N PHE A 156 7.64 8.50 -5.98
CA PHE A 156 8.73 7.60 -5.63
C PHE A 156 9.53 8.13 -4.43
N HIS A 157 9.90 9.42 -4.43
CA HIS A 157 10.62 10.03 -3.30
C HIS A 157 9.80 9.95 -2.00
N ARG A 158 8.50 10.23 -2.08
CA ARG A 158 7.60 10.16 -0.93
C ARG A 158 7.51 8.74 -0.35
N GLN A 159 7.57 7.70 -1.20
CA GLN A 159 7.44 6.30 -0.79
C GLN A 159 8.76 5.65 -0.39
N ALA A 160 9.83 5.91 -1.16
CA ALA A 160 11.13 5.26 -0.99
C ALA A 160 12.11 6.06 -0.13
N GLY A 161 11.83 7.35 0.17
CA GLY A 161 12.68 8.23 0.96
C GLY A 161 13.95 8.72 0.24
N ILE A 162 14.17 8.31 -1.02
CA ILE A 162 15.30 8.71 -1.86
C ILE A 162 14.82 9.15 -3.23
N THR A 163 15.62 9.94 -3.95
CA THR A 163 15.26 10.32 -5.31
C THR A 163 15.35 9.12 -6.25
N LEU A 164 14.51 9.07 -7.29
CA LEU A 164 14.57 7.99 -8.28
C LEU A 164 15.92 7.97 -9.02
N SER A 165 16.51 9.14 -9.25
CA SER A 165 17.87 9.24 -9.86
C SER A 165 18.92 8.60 -8.96
N ASP A 166 18.89 8.86 -7.65
CA ASP A 166 19.81 8.24 -6.70
C ASP A 166 19.57 6.74 -6.58
N TYR A 167 18.32 6.29 -6.62
CA TYR A 167 17.99 4.88 -6.65
C TYR A 167 18.60 4.15 -7.86
N ILE A 168 18.41 4.70 -9.07
CA ILE A 168 19.01 4.15 -10.28
C ILE A 168 20.54 4.05 -10.17
N GLN A 169 21.20 5.11 -9.70
CA GLN A 169 22.65 5.12 -9.55
C GLN A 169 23.14 4.14 -8.49
N LYS A 170 22.39 3.99 -7.40
CA LYS A 170 22.68 3.01 -6.35
C LYS A 170 22.62 1.57 -6.90
N GLU A 171 21.56 1.22 -7.61
CA GLU A 171 21.41 -0.12 -8.21
C GLU A 171 22.53 -0.41 -9.22
N LYS A 172 22.86 0.57 -10.09
CA LYS A 172 24.02 0.46 -11.01
C LYS A 172 25.36 0.29 -10.26
N THR A 173 25.50 0.93 -9.09
CA THR A 173 26.68 0.78 -8.25
C THR A 173 26.79 -0.63 -7.66
N GLU A 174 25.66 -1.22 -7.23
CA GLU A 174 25.68 -2.61 -6.72
C GLU A 174 26.03 -3.61 -7.83
N GLU A 175 25.52 -3.41 -9.05
CA GLU A 175 25.91 -4.24 -10.19
C GLU A 175 27.40 -4.03 -10.57
N ALA A 176 27.89 -2.79 -10.50
CA ALA A 176 29.31 -2.50 -10.70
C ALA A 176 30.21 -3.23 -9.68
N LYS A 177 29.80 -3.31 -8.42
CA LYS A 177 30.53 -4.07 -7.38
C LYS A 177 30.65 -5.54 -7.76
N ARG A 178 29.59 -6.15 -8.32
CA ARG A 178 29.62 -7.53 -8.81
C ARG A 178 30.63 -7.69 -9.95
N LEU A 179 30.56 -6.80 -10.96
CA LEU A 179 31.47 -6.84 -12.09
C LEU A 179 32.92 -6.62 -11.69
N LEU A 180 33.19 -5.69 -10.77
CA LEU A 180 34.54 -5.42 -10.25
C LEU A 180 35.12 -6.61 -9.47
N ARG A 181 34.29 -7.39 -8.81
CA ARG A 181 34.73 -8.54 -8.00
C ARG A 181 34.94 -9.81 -8.82
N TYR A 182 34.10 -10.02 -9.83
CA TYR A 182 34.02 -11.31 -10.53
C TYR A 182 34.48 -11.26 -11.98
N THR A 183 34.97 -10.11 -12.46
CA THR A 183 35.47 -9.98 -13.84
C THR A 183 36.70 -9.07 -13.92
N ASP A 184 37.55 -9.33 -14.93
CA ASP A 184 38.73 -8.50 -15.23
C ASP A 184 38.45 -7.32 -16.16
N LYS A 185 37.15 -6.99 -16.37
CA LYS A 185 36.75 -5.88 -17.24
C LYS A 185 37.35 -4.56 -16.75
N SER A 186 37.86 -3.74 -17.71
CA SER A 186 38.36 -2.40 -17.36
C SER A 186 37.26 -1.51 -16.78
N LEU A 187 37.63 -0.48 -16.02
CA LEU A 187 36.67 0.49 -15.46
C LEU A 187 35.89 1.20 -16.57
N SER A 188 36.52 1.46 -17.71
CA SER A 188 35.86 2.03 -18.87
C SER A 188 34.81 1.08 -19.45
N ALA A 189 35.14 -0.22 -19.59
CA ALA A 189 34.21 -1.23 -20.07
C ALA A 189 33.01 -1.40 -19.14
N ILE A 190 33.21 -1.42 -17.82
CA ILE A 190 32.12 -1.47 -16.84
C ILE A 190 31.24 -0.22 -16.89
N SER A 191 31.84 0.97 -17.00
CA SER A 191 31.14 2.23 -17.16
C SER A 191 30.21 2.22 -18.37
N SER A 192 30.74 1.80 -19.53
CA SER A 192 29.99 1.70 -20.77
C SER A 192 28.87 0.64 -20.68
N TYR A 193 29.19 -0.54 -20.13
CA TYR A 193 28.24 -1.63 -19.94
C TYR A 193 27.03 -1.23 -19.08
N LEU A 194 27.26 -0.43 -18.04
CA LEU A 194 26.20 0.06 -17.16
C LEU A 194 25.54 1.37 -17.66
N GLY A 195 25.82 1.77 -18.90
CA GLY A 195 25.20 2.93 -19.55
C GLY A 195 25.50 4.27 -18.86
N PHE A 196 26.69 4.43 -18.26
CA PHE A 196 27.16 5.74 -17.81
C PHE A 196 27.70 6.56 -19.00
N SER A 197 27.46 7.88 -18.96
CA SER A 197 27.90 8.78 -20.02
C SER A 197 29.43 8.92 -20.12
N SER A 198 30.16 8.60 -19.04
CA SER A 198 31.63 8.60 -19.01
C SER A 198 32.15 7.82 -17.81
N GLN A 199 33.41 7.37 -17.88
CA GLN A 199 34.11 6.75 -16.77
C GLN A 199 34.22 7.68 -15.55
N SER A 200 34.36 9.00 -15.78
CA SER A 200 34.41 9.99 -14.70
C SER A 200 33.06 10.11 -13.96
N HIS A 201 31.95 10.05 -14.72
CA HIS A 201 30.59 10.02 -14.14
C HIS A 201 30.38 8.74 -13.33
N PHE A 202 30.75 7.59 -13.88
CA PHE A 202 30.73 6.31 -13.18
C PHE A 202 31.53 6.34 -11.87
N THR A 203 32.78 6.81 -11.91
CA THR A 203 33.67 6.88 -10.74
C THR A 203 33.07 7.74 -9.62
N ARG A 204 32.46 8.89 -9.99
CA ARG A 204 31.82 9.79 -9.04
C ARG A 204 30.57 9.16 -8.41
N ALA A 205 29.71 8.55 -9.23
CA ALA A 205 28.52 7.86 -8.76
C ALA A 205 28.90 6.69 -7.85
N PHE A 206 29.85 5.86 -8.25
CA PHE A 206 30.33 4.73 -7.46
C PHE A 206 30.87 5.17 -6.10
N LYS A 207 31.74 6.19 -6.08
CA LYS A 207 32.29 6.73 -4.83
C LYS A 207 31.21 7.28 -3.91
N LYS A 208 30.17 7.92 -4.46
CA LYS A 208 29.02 8.43 -3.68
C LYS A 208 28.32 7.33 -2.89
N PHE A 209 28.11 6.15 -3.51
CA PHE A 209 27.32 5.07 -2.92
C PHE A 209 28.15 3.96 -2.27
N ALA A 210 29.40 3.76 -2.71
CA ALA A 210 30.30 2.74 -2.16
C ALA A 210 31.31 3.30 -1.14
N GLY A 211 31.45 4.63 -1.04
CA GLY A 211 32.39 5.30 -0.14
C GLY A 211 33.83 5.36 -0.64
N ILE A 212 34.22 4.50 -1.57
CA ILE A 212 35.55 4.38 -2.19
C ILE A 212 35.45 4.36 -3.71
N THR A 213 36.55 4.58 -4.41
CA THR A 213 36.58 4.52 -5.88
C THR A 213 36.44 3.09 -6.41
N PRO A 214 36.00 2.90 -7.68
CA PRO A 214 35.94 1.57 -8.28
C PRO A 214 37.29 0.84 -8.31
N GLY A 215 38.41 1.58 -8.51
CA GLY A 215 39.75 1.02 -8.49
C GLY A 215 40.16 0.50 -7.09
N GLU A 216 39.96 1.32 -6.06
CA GLU A 216 40.18 0.92 -4.66
C GLU A 216 39.30 -0.26 -4.27
N TYR A 217 38.02 -0.28 -4.74
CA TYR A 217 37.13 -1.39 -4.48
C TYR A 217 37.62 -2.68 -5.11
N ARG A 218 38.15 -2.67 -6.34
CA ARG A 218 38.71 -3.83 -7.02
C ARG A 218 39.92 -4.35 -6.23
N GLN A 219 40.93 -3.50 -5.96
CA GLN A 219 42.14 -3.89 -5.20
C GLN A 219 41.81 -4.55 -3.85
N LYS A 220 40.81 -4.04 -3.16
CA LYS A 220 40.39 -4.58 -1.85
C LYS A 220 39.74 -5.97 -1.95
N HIS A 221 39.26 -6.36 -3.14
CA HIS A 221 38.54 -7.61 -3.38
C HIS A 221 39.22 -8.53 -4.39
N GLU A 222 40.33 -8.12 -5.01
CA GLU A 222 41.27 -8.98 -5.77
C GLU A 222 41.96 -9.91 -4.80
N GLY A 223 41.58 -11.18 -4.75
CA GLY A 223 42.24 -12.20 -3.91
C GLY A 223 41.32 -12.97 -2.96
N ARG A 224 40.01 -12.91 -3.19
CA ARG A 224 39.10 -13.82 -2.49
C ARG A 224 38.33 -14.71 -3.44
#